data_7be051c08a543592d4a4cbfb3c72d108
#
_entry.id   7be051c08a543592d4a4cbfb3c72d108
#
_cell.length_a   1.000
_cell.length_b   1.000
_cell.length_c   1.000
_cell.angle_alpha   90.00
_cell.angle_beta   90.00
_cell.angle_gamma   90.00
#
_symmetry.space_group_name_H-M   'P 1'
#
loop_
_entity.id
_entity.type
_entity.pdbx_description
1 polymer ?
#
loop_
_entity_poly.entity_id
_entity_poly.type
_entity_poly.pdbx_seq_one_letter_code
_entity_poly.pdbx_strand_id
1 'polypeptide(L)'
;MAARNRRGLARGARERSDVNRTGKKFGKQKGGGTARHGDRRAPIFIGGGKAHGPRVRMFTLGLNKKVRVLGLKMALSSKAAGGNLVVLDNLDIAEGKTRTLFEQLGKLGFGKTALFIDGEALNVGFARASGNLGHVNLLPAAGANVYDIMRHETLVLTRAGLEKLEARFNG
;
A
#
# COMPACT_ATOMS: atom_id res chain seq x y z
N MET A 1 -3.61 5.38 8.79
CA MET A 1 -2.50 5.96 8.01
C MET A 1 -2.13 5.16 6.77
N ALA A 2 -1.78 3.89 6.88
CA ALA A 2 -1.38 3.06 5.74
C ALA A 2 -2.37 3.09 4.57
N ALA A 3 -3.67 2.91 4.82
CA ALA A 3 -4.71 2.97 3.80
C ALA A 3 -4.79 4.34 3.08
N ARG A 4 -4.45 5.42 3.77
CA ARG A 4 -4.45 6.78 3.21
C ARG A 4 -3.23 7.03 2.32
N ASN A 5 -2.07 6.53 2.73
CA ASN A 5 -0.83 6.65 1.96
C ASN A 5 -0.84 5.77 0.69
N ARG A 6 -1.63 4.70 0.67
CA ARG A 6 -1.81 3.83 -0.50
C ARG A 6 -2.70 4.43 -1.59
N ARG A 7 -3.41 5.52 -1.35
CA ARG A 7 -4.27 6.15 -2.36
C ARG A 7 -3.51 6.64 -3.59
N GLY A 8 -2.21 6.88 -3.47
CA GLY A 8 -1.41 7.45 -4.54
C GLY A 8 -1.87 8.86 -4.93
N LEU A 9 -1.63 9.23 -6.17
CA LEU A 9 -2.11 10.49 -6.72
C LEU A 9 -3.61 10.37 -7.04
N ALA A 10 -4.43 11.21 -6.42
CA ALA A 10 -5.85 11.23 -6.72
C ALA A 10 -6.10 11.79 -8.11
N ARG A 11 -7.17 11.29 -8.74
CA ARG A 11 -7.70 11.86 -9.98
C ARG A 11 -8.00 13.34 -9.83
N GLY A 12 -7.68 14.12 -10.85
CA GLY A 12 -8.00 15.53 -10.97
C GLY A 12 -9.15 15.76 -11.95
N ALA A 13 -9.92 16.83 -11.74
CA ALA A 13 -10.84 17.34 -12.73
C ALA A 13 -10.11 18.35 -13.62
N ARG A 14 -10.50 18.44 -14.89
CA ARG A 14 -9.99 19.47 -15.79
C ARG A 14 -10.59 20.82 -15.44
N GLU A 15 -9.72 21.77 -15.18
CA GLU A 15 -10.10 23.18 -14.98
C GLU A 15 -10.27 23.88 -16.33
N ARG A 16 -10.66 25.15 -16.31
CA ARG A 16 -10.89 25.95 -17.51
C ARG A 16 -9.66 26.01 -18.43
N SER A 17 -8.46 26.06 -17.86
CA SER A 17 -7.19 26.06 -18.61
C SER A 17 -6.86 24.72 -19.26
N ASP A 18 -7.32 23.61 -18.65
CA ASP A 18 -6.96 22.25 -19.07
C ASP A 18 -7.91 21.69 -20.16
N VAL A 19 -9.03 22.36 -20.38
CA VAL A 19 -10.01 21.94 -21.39
C VAL A 19 -9.58 22.38 -22.77
N ASN A 20 -9.46 21.42 -23.70
CA ASN A 20 -9.14 21.71 -25.10
C ASN A 20 -10.39 22.22 -25.84
N ARG A 21 -10.63 23.51 -25.75
CA ARG A 21 -11.70 24.24 -26.44
C ARG A 21 -11.23 25.59 -26.87
N THR A 22 -12.01 26.24 -27.75
CA THR A 22 -11.68 27.60 -28.21
C THR A 22 -11.64 28.61 -27.07
N GLY A 23 -10.56 29.39 -27.00
CA GLY A 23 -10.41 30.52 -26.10
C GLY A 23 -10.99 31.84 -26.65
N LYS A 24 -11.54 31.81 -27.89
CA LYS A 24 -12.15 32.98 -28.52
C LYS A 24 -13.41 33.37 -27.75
N LYS A 25 -13.61 34.66 -27.57
CA LYS A 25 -14.84 35.21 -27.00
C LYS A 25 -16.07 34.74 -27.77
N PHE A 26 -17.07 34.21 -27.08
CA PHE A 26 -18.25 33.58 -27.68
C PHE A 26 -19.08 34.52 -28.54
N GLY A 27 -19.22 35.76 -28.16
CA GLY A 27 -20.02 36.76 -28.87
C GLY A 27 -19.60 38.19 -28.58
N LYS A 28 -20.24 39.14 -29.23
CA LYS A 28 -20.01 40.59 -29.03
C LYS A 28 -20.37 40.98 -27.58
N GLN A 29 -19.70 42.01 -27.05
CA GLN A 29 -19.91 42.49 -25.68
C GLN A 29 -21.28 43.12 -25.49
N LYS A 30 -21.83 43.74 -26.56
CA LYS A 30 -23.15 44.40 -26.57
C LYS A 30 -23.89 44.10 -27.86
N GLY A 31 -25.19 44.34 -27.91
CA GLY A 31 -26.02 44.22 -29.13
C GLY A 31 -26.59 42.83 -29.41
N GLY A 32 -26.40 41.84 -28.52
CA GLY A 32 -26.92 40.47 -28.72
C GLY A 32 -28.16 40.13 -27.90
N GLY A 33 -28.65 40.98 -27.02
CA GLY A 33 -29.80 40.70 -26.14
C GLY A 33 -29.64 39.55 -25.17
N THR A 34 -28.44 38.93 -25.12
CA THR A 34 -28.13 37.76 -24.31
C THR A 34 -27.06 38.04 -23.24
N ALA A 35 -26.88 37.12 -22.29
CA ALA A 35 -25.85 37.25 -21.27
C ALA A 35 -24.44 37.38 -21.88
N ARG A 36 -23.59 38.15 -21.23
CA ARG A 36 -22.20 38.31 -21.64
C ARG A 36 -21.37 37.11 -21.28
N HIS A 37 -20.67 36.56 -22.25
CA HIS A 37 -19.80 35.39 -22.04
C HIS A 37 -18.37 35.64 -22.51
N GLY A 38 -17.43 35.03 -21.88
CA GLY A 38 -16.05 34.94 -22.35
C GLY A 38 -15.88 33.80 -23.37
N ASP A 39 -15.04 32.83 -23.04
CA ASP A 39 -14.79 31.67 -23.87
C ASP A 39 -15.71 30.47 -23.52
N ARG A 40 -15.74 29.46 -24.39
CA ARG A 40 -16.51 28.22 -24.18
C ARG A 40 -15.85 27.23 -23.20
N ARG A 41 -14.69 27.58 -22.66
CA ARG A 41 -14.02 26.77 -21.61
C ARG A 41 -14.64 27.02 -20.23
N ALA A 42 -15.44 28.09 -20.07
CA ALA A 42 -16.02 28.44 -18.79
C ALA A 42 -16.92 27.31 -18.23
N PRO A 43 -16.98 27.15 -16.90
CA PRO A 43 -17.73 26.05 -16.26
C PRO A 43 -19.24 26.09 -16.51
N ILE A 44 -19.79 27.23 -16.92
CA ILE A 44 -21.20 27.38 -17.24
C ILE A 44 -21.63 26.67 -18.52
N PHE A 45 -20.68 26.33 -19.39
CA PHE A 45 -20.98 25.66 -20.65
C PHE A 45 -20.85 24.13 -20.50
N ILE A 46 -21.75 23.40 -21.15
CA ILE A 46 -21.63 21.94 -21.26
C ILE A 46 -20.29 21.56 -21.90
N GLY A 47 -19.50 20.74 -21.21
CA GLY A 47 -18.16 20.37 -21.61
C GLY A 47 -17.10 21.45 -21.36
N GLY A 48 -17.41 22.50 -20.60
CA GLY A 48 -16.43 23.43 -20.03
C GLY A 48 -15.66 22.82 -18.86
N GLY A 49 -14.73 23.60 -18.30
CA GLY A 49 -13.95 23.20 -17.14
C GLY A 49 -14.79 22.98 -15.88
N LYS A 50 -14.29 22.19 -14.96
CA LYS A 50 -14.94 21.99 -13.65
C LYS A 50 -14.52 23.09 -12.68
N ALA A 51 -15.48 23.89 -12.19
CA ALA A 51 -15.21 24.84 -11.12
C ALA A 51 -14.99 24.10 -9.80
N HIS A 52 -13.94 24.46 -9.06
CA HIS A 52 -13.60 23.89 -7.76
C HIS A 52 -13.57 22.34 -7.73
N GLY A 53 -13.16 21.73 -8.85
CA GLY A 53 -13.00 20.29 -8.94
C GLY A 53 -11.83 19.75 -8.11
N PRO A 54 -11.77 18.43 -7.90
CA PRO A 54 -10.64 17.82 -7.22
C PRO A 54 -9.35 18.05 -8.00
N ARG A 55 -8.27 18.40 -7.29
CA ARG A 55 -6.92 18.55 -7.85
C ARG A 55 -6.05 17.38 -7.46
N VAL A 56 -5.10 17.05 -8.33
CA VAL A 56 -4.07 16.05 -8.04
C VAL A 56 -3.27 16.51 -6.84
N ARG A 57 -3.25 15.72 -5.79
CA ARG A 57 -2.50 15.99 -4.56
C ARG A 57 -2.05 14.70 -3.89
N MET A 58 -0.97 14.78 -3.16
CA MET A 58 -0.52 13.66 -2.31
C MET A 58 -1.35 13.60 -1.03
N PHE A 59 -1.73 12.40 -0.65
CA PHE A 59 -2.47 12.13 0.61
C PHE A 59 -1.57 11.54 1.70
N THR A 60 -0.26 11.63 1.53
CA THR A 60 0.71 11.10 2.49
C THR A 60 0.63 11.86 3.82
N LEU A 61 0.57 11.09 4.90
CA LEU A 61 0.66 11.60 6.26
C LEU A 61 1.93 11.08 6.92
N GLY A 62 2.68 11.97 7.53
CA GLY A 62 3.82 11.61 8.35
C GLY A 62 3.39 11.04 9.70
N LEU A 63 4.20 10.15 10.27
CA LEU A 63 4.05 9.63 11.62
C LEU A 63 5.42 9.62 12.30
N ASN A 64 5.47 10.07 13.54
CA ASN A 64 6.71 10.13 14.32
C ASN A 64 7.37 8.75 14.43
N LYS A 65 8.70 8.70 14.39
CA LYS A 65 9.47 7.44 14.46
C LYS A 65 9.11 6.60 15.69
N LYS A 66 9.10 7.21 16.88
CA LYS A 66 8.75 6.51 18.14
C LYS A 66 7.36 5.89 18.12
N VAL A 67 6.36 6.58 17.54
CA VAL A 67 5.00 6.06 17.42
C VAL A 67 4.93 4.89 16.44
N ARG A 68 5.72 4.91 15.35
CA ARG A 68 5.82 3.79 14.41
C ARG A 68 6.41 2.55 15.06
N VAL A 69 7.49 2.72 15.83
CA VAL A 69 8.12 1.63 16.60
C VAL A 69 7.15 1.07 17.63
N LEU A 70 6.47 1.92 18.40
CA LEU A 70 5.47 1.49 19.37
C LEU A 70 4.34 0.68 18.71
N GLY A 71 3.81 1.17 17.58
CA GLY A 71 2.78 0.46 16.83
C GLY A 71 3.23 -0.91 16.34
N LEU A 72 4.50 -1.05 15.90
CA LEU A 72 5.05 -2.33 15.47
C LEU A 72 5.21 -3.30 16.65
N LYS A 73 5.74 -2.83 17.79
CA LYS A 73 5.82 -3.63 19.02
C LYS A 73 4.44 -4.13 19.48
N MET A 74 3.42 -3.27 19.45
CA MET A 74 2.05 -3.65 19.81
C MET A 74 1.46 -4.69 18.85
N ALA A 75 1.73 -4.58 17.55
CA ALA A 75 1.26 -5.56 16.57
C ALA A 75 1.89 -6.95 16.79
N LEU A 76 3.19 -7.01 17.08
CA LEU A 76 3.89 -8.24 17.43
C LEU A 76 3.35 -8.85 18.73
N SER A 77 3.16 -8.05 19.78
CA SER A 77 2.60 -8.49 21.06
C SER A 77 1.18 -9.04 20.88
N SER A 78 0.36 -8.42 20.04
CA SER A 78 -0.99 -8.90 19.71
C SER A 78 -0.95 -10.28 19.04
N LYS A 79 -0.01 -10.51 18.12
CA LYS A 79 0.17 -11.81 17.47
C LYS A 79 0.65 -12.88 18.45
N ALA A 80 1.60 -12.53 19.32
CA ALA A 80 2.09 -13.43 20.36
C ALA A 80 1.00 -13.81 21.35
N ALA A 81 0.23 -12.84 21.85
CA ALA A 81 -0.87 -13.08 22.78
C ALA A 81 -1.99 -13.92 22.17
N GLY A 82 -2.24 -13.78 20.86
CA GLY A 82 -3.22 -14.59 20.13
C GLY A 82 -2.74 -15.99 19.74
N GLY A 83 -1.49 -16.38 20.07
CA GLY A 83 -0.92 -17.65 19.65
C GLY A 83 -0.64 -17.78 18.14
N ASN A 84 -0.70 -16.67 17.42
CA ASN A 84 -0.56 -16.62 15.98
C ASN A 84 0.85 -16.18 15.52
N LEU A 85 1.84 -16.32 16.38
CA LEU A 85 3.25 -16.06 16.11
C LEU A 85 4.04 -17.34 16.20
N VAL A 86 4.75 -17.68 15.12
CA VAL A 86 5.58 -18.86 15.00
C VAL A 86 7.01 -18.44 14.68
N VAL A 87 7.99 -19.09 15.28
CA VAL A 87 9.41 -18.87 14.96
C VAL A 87 9.96 -20.13 14.32
N LEU A 88 10.63 -19.95 13.17
CA LEU A 88 11.31 -21.01 12.43
C LEU A 88 12.81 -20.71 12.38
N ASP A 89 13.62 -21.75 12.29
CA ASP A 89 15.06 -21.55 12.16
C ASP A 89 15.42 -20.92 10.81
N ASN A 90 14.90 -21.46 9.70
CA ASN A 90 15.13 -20.98 8.33
C ASN A 90 13.94 -21.31 7.41
N LEU A 91 13.96 -20.72 6.21
CA LEU A 91 12.94 -20.88 5.16
C LEU A 91 13.54 -21.62 3.94
N ASP A 92 14.18 -22.75 4.15
CA ASP A 92 14.83 -23.45 3.06
C ASP A 92 13.85 -24.30 2.25
N ILE A 93 13.71 -23.94 0.96
CA ILE A 93 13.00 -24.72 -0.05
C ILE A 93 13.96 -24.99 -1.21
N ALA A 94 14.45 -26.21 -1.28
CA ALA A 94 15.51 -26.60 -2.22
C ALA A 94 15.16 -26.34 -3.70
N GLU A 95 13.92 -26.53 -4.11
CA GLU A 95 13.52 -26.46 -5.52
C GLU A 95 12.74 -25.20 -5.91
N GLY A 96 12.36 -24.34 -4.96
CA GLY A 96 11.54 -23.14 -5.22
C GLY A 96 10.17 -23.43 -5.86
N LYS A 97 9.65 -24.66 -5.69
CA LYS A 97 8.35 -25.08 -6.25
C LYS A 97 7.20 -24.69 -5.33
N THR A 98 6.17 -24.06 -5.90
CA THR A 98 4.93 -23.65 -5.17
C THR A 98 4.19 -24.83 -4.57
N ARG A 99 4.15 -25.97 -5.27
CA ARG A 99 3.46 -27.18 -4.79
C ARG A 99 4.08 -27.70 -3.49
N THR A 100 5.41 -27.80 -3.43
CA THR A 100 6.13 -28.26 -2.25
C THR A 100 5.87 -27.35 -1.05
N LEU A 101 5.91 -26.02 -1.28
CA LEU A 101 5.58 -25.01 -0.26
C LEU A 101 4.14 -25.18 0.22
N PHE A 102 3.18 -25.34 -0.68
CA PHE A 102 1.77 -25.49 -0.34
C PHE A 102 1.51 -26.73 0.52
N GLU A 103 2.13 -27.86 0.19
CA GLU A 103 2.05 -29.10 0.97
C GLU A 103 2.66 -28.94 2.38
N GLN A 104 3.79 -28.23 2.49
CA GLN A 104 4.44 -27.94 3.78
C GLN A 104 3.59 -27.01 4.65
N LEU A 105 3.03 -25.95 4.07
CA LEU A 105 2.15 -25.02 4.79
C LEU A 105 0.87 -25.70 5.30
N GLY A 106 0.32 -26.64 4.51
CA GLY A 106 -0.82 -27.45 4.92
C GLY A 106 -0.52 -28.33 6.13
N LYS A 107 0.68 -28.89 6.20
CA LYS A 107 1.12 -29.72 7.35
C LYS A 107 1.36 -28.89 8.62
N LEU A 108 1.83 -27.65 8.47
CA LEU A 108 2.12 -26.76 9.60
C LEU A 108 0.86 -26.10 10.18
N GLY A 109 -0.30 -26.24 9.51
CA GLY A 109 -1.58 -25.74 10.01
C GLY A 109 -1.63 -24.22 10.13
N PHE A 110 -0.84 -23.49 9.36
CA PHE A 110 -0.95 -22.04 9.31
C PHE A 110 -2.35 -21.65 8.82
N GLY A 111 -2.93 -20.64 9.45
CA GLY A 111 -4.28 -20.18 9.14
C GLY A 111 -4.47 -19.76 7.68
N LYS A 112 -5.60 -19.14 7.37
CA LYS A 112 -5.95 -18.78 5.98
C LYS A 112 -4.91 -17.90 5.29
N THR A 113 -4.16 -17.11 6.05
CA THR A 113 -3.16 -16.19 5.50
C THR A 113 -1.92 -16.16 6.41
N ALA A 114 -0.74 -16.22 5.81
CA ALA A 114 0.53 -16.20 6.54
C ALA A 114 1.47 -15.12 6.02
N LEU A 115 2.11 -14.39 6.94
CA LEU A 115 3.17 -13.45 6.66
C LEU A 115 4.49 -14.02 7.17
N PHE A 116 5.46 -14.16 6.28
CA PHE A 116 6.81 -14.58 6.62
C PHE A 116 7.72 -13.35 6.68
N ILE A 117 8.51 -13.24 7.74
CA ILE A 117 9.52 -12.19 7.88
C ILE A 117 10.88 -12.88 8.03
N ASP A 118 11.72 -12.64 7.05
CA ASP A 118 13.09 -13.18 7.00
C ASP A 118 14.11 -12.09 7.39
N GLY A 119 15.38 -12.47 7.44
CA GLY A 119 16.48 -11.57 7.74
C GLY A 119 16.64 -10.40 6.78
N GLU A 120 17.87 -10.09 6.42
CA GLU A 120 18.17 -9.00 5.48
C GLU A 120 18.04 -9.47 4.02
N ALA A 121 18.56 -10.65 3.72
CA ALA A 121 18.45 -11.30 2.43
C ALA A 121 17.29 -12.31 2.46
N LEU A 122 16.38 -12.20 1.50
CA LEU A 122 15.28 -13.16 1.36
C LEU A 122 15.77 -14.46 0.74
N ASN A 123 15.30 -15.59 1.26
CA ASN A 123 15.56 -16.87 0.62
C ASN A 123 14.92 -16.92 -0.78
N VAL A 124 15.76 -17.06 -1.82
CA VAL A 124 15.33 -17.00 -3.23
C VAL A 124 14.38 -18.15 -3.58
N GLY A 125 14.62 -19.35 -3.02
CA GLY A 125 13.76 -20.52 -3.21
C GLY A 125 12.36 -20.27 -2.67
N PHE A 126 12.26 -19.79 -1.44
CA PHE A 126 11.00 -19.45 -0.81
C PHE A 126 10.28 -18.29 -1.53
N ALA A 127 11.00 -17.25 -1.92
CA ALA A 127 10.43 -16.12 -2.64
C ALA A 127 9.80 -16.52 -3.98
N ARG A 128 10.46 -17.44 -4.72
CA ARG A 128 9.90 -18.00 -5.97
C ARG A 128 8.68 -18.87 -5.70
N ALA A 129 8.74 -19.72 -4.69
CA ALA A 129 7.67 -20.64 -4.34
C ALA A 129 6.40 -19.90 -3.85
N SER A 130 6.57 -18.83 -3.05
CA SER A 130 5.46 -18.05 -2.47
C SER A 130 4.84 -17.04 -3.44
N GLY A 131 5.54 -16.63 -4.50
CA GLY A 131 5.13 -15.54 -5.38
C GLY A 131 3.75 -15.71 -6.04
N ASN A 132 3.31 -16.95 -6.27
CA ASN A 132 1.99 -17.26 -6.83
C ASN A 132 0.91 -17.56 -5.76
N LEU A 133 1.28 -17.60 -4.48
CA LEU A 133 0.34 -17.89 -3.39
C LEU A 133 -0.17 -16.57 -2.82
N GLY A 134 -1.36 -16.13 -3.24
CA GLY A 134 -1.93 -14.84 -2.81
C GLY A 134 -2.23 -14.70 -1.31
N HIS A 135 -2.20 -15.81 -0.56
CA HIS A 135 -2.41 -15.86 0.88
C HIS A 135 -1.10 -15.95 1.69
N VAL A 136 0.04 -16.02 1.01
CA VAL A 136 1.37 -16.08 1.62
C VAL A 136 2.18 -14.87 1.16
N ASN A 137 2.72 -14.11 2.10
CA ASN A 137 3.61 -12.99 1.81
C ASN A 137 4.94 -13.16 2.51
N LEU A 138 6.02 -12.77 1.84
CA LEU A 138 7.38 -12.76 2.37
C LEU A 138 7.91 -11.33 2.39
N LEU A 139 8.44 -10.89 3.53
CA LEU A 139 9.05 -9.58 3.71
C LEU A 139 10.41 -9.71 4.41
N PRO A 140 11.38 -8.85 4.08
CA PRO A 140 12.59 -8.71 4.89
C PRO A 140 12.25 -8.01 6.22
N ALA A 141 13.05 -8.19 7.25
CA ALA A 141 12.87 -7.55 8.57
C ALA A 141 12.78 -6.01 8.46
N ALA A 142 13.53 -5.39 7.54
CA ALA A 142 13.44 -3.96 7.26
C ALA A 142 12.07 -3.53 6.70
N GLY A 143 11.40 -4.41 5.95
CA GLY A 143 10.06 -4.18 5.36
C GLY A 143 8.90 -4.45 6.33
N ALA A 144 9.15 -5.00 7.51
CA ALA A 144 8.11 -5.30 8.49
C ALA A 144 7.30 -4.05 8.86
N ASN A 145 5.99 -4.14 8.73
CA ASN A 145 5.06 -3.05 9.00
C ASN A 145 3.76 -3.55 9.63
N VAL A 146 3.10 -2.68 10.39
CA VAL A 146 1.88 -2.98 11.15
C VAL A 146 0.74 -3.46 10.24
N TYR A 147 0.61 -2.89 9.05
CA TYR A 147 -0.49 -3.22 8.16
C TYR A 147 -0.45 -4.68 7.70
N ASP A 148 0.71 -5.14 7.24
CA ASP A 148 0.86 -6.51 6.74
C ASP A 148 0.81 -7.52 7.90
N ILE A 149 1.38 -7.20 9.06
CA ILE A 149 1.28 -8.04 10.27
C ILE A 149 -0.18 -8.23 10.69
N MET A 150 -0.97 -7.17 10.72
CA MET A 150 -2.38 -7.24 11.14
C MET A 150 -3.30 -7.82 10.08
N ARG A 151 -2.93 -7.73 8.81
CA ARG A 151 -3.70 -8.26 7.70
C ARG A 151 -3.69 -9.78 7.65
N HIS A 152 -2.55 -10.39 7.98
CA HIS A 152 -2.38 -11.85 7.95
C HIS A 152 -2.78 -12.46 9.30
N GLU A 153 -3.31 -13.67 9.26
CA GLU A 153 -3.71 -14.40 10.46
C GLU A 153 -2.47 -14.88 11.22
N THR A 154 -1.59 -15.60 10.57
CA THR A 154 -0.37 -16.11 11.17
C THR A 154 0.85 -15.25 10.78
N LEU A 155 1.69 -14.95 11.75
CA LEU A 155 3.00 -14.32 11.58
C LEU A 155 4.10 -15.34 11.82
N VAL A 156 4.96 -15.52 10.83
CA VAL A 156 6.10 -16.44 10.92
C VAL A 156 7.39 -15.62 10.84
N LEU A 157 8.24 -15.76 11.82
CA LEU A 157 9.55 -15.11 11.88
C LEU A 157 10.65 -16.16 11.71
N THR A 158 11.67 -15.87 10.92
CA THR A 158 12.92 -16.63 11.01
C THR A 158 13.74 -16.16 12.20
N ARG A 159 14.65 -16.99 12.70
CA ARG A 159 15.59 -16.59 13.75
C ARG A 159 16.40 -15.35 13.35
N ALA A 160 16.91 -15.30 12.10
CA ALA A 160 17.61 -14.15 11.56
C ALA A 160 16.69 -12.91 11.46
N GLY A 161 15.41 -13.09 11.10
CA GLY A 161 14.41 -12.02 11.07
C GLY A 161 14.13 -11.44 12.45
N LEU A 162 14.05 -12.31 13.48
CA LEU A 162 13.83 -11.89 14.86
C LEU A 162 14.99 -11.03 15.37
N GLU A 163 16.24 -11.50 15.22
CA GLU A 163 17.45 -10.76 15.63
C GLU A 163 17.52 -9.36 14.97
N LYS A 164 17.20 -9.27 13.69
CA LYS A 164 17.17 -7.98 12.97
C LYS A 164 16.03 -7.06 13.44
N LEU A 165 14.87 -7.60 13.79
CA LEU A 165 13.78 -6.83 14.38
C LEU A 165 14.14 -6.30 15.77
N GLU A 166 14.78 -7.10 16.61
CA GLU A 166 15.27 -6.68 17.93
C GLU A 166 16.29 -5.55 17.81
N ALA A 167 17.28 -5.71 16.92
CA ALA A 167 18.24 -4.65 16.63
C ALA A 167 17.57 -3.35 16.17
N ARG A 168 16.53 -3.44 15.32
CA ARG A 168 15.75 -2.29 14.86
C ARG A 168 14.97 -1.58 15.98
N PHE A 169 14.59 -2.28 17.05
CA PHE A 169 13.84 -1.73 18.18
C PHE A 169 14.74 -1.08 19.24
N ASN A 170 15.99 -1.48 19.30
CA ASN A 170 16.98 -1.03 20.29
C ASN A 170 17.84 0.15 19.79
N GLY A 171 17.80 0.47 18.49
CA GLY A 171 18.43 1.63 17.87
C GLY A 171 17.41 2.74 17.57
#